data_95beb483946921414aabde62d654cb17
#
_entry.id   95beb483946921414aabde62d654cb17
#
_cell.length_a   1.000
_cell.length_b   1.000
_cell.length_c   1.000
_cell.angle_alpha   90.00
_cell.angle_beta   90.00
_cell.angle_gamma   90.00
#
_symmetry.space_group_name_H-M   'P 1'
#
loop_
_entity.id
_entity.type
_entity.pdbx_description
1 polymer ?
#
loop_
_entity_poly.entity_id
_entity_poly.type
_entity_poly.pdbx_seq_one_letter_code
_entity_poly.pdbx_strand_id
1 'polypeptide(L)'
;MAEIRRPARLRTLLAAASVLLVAACVPVQPVEPAPPRADVTGVEIGARTPRQGGDLVMALSAEPDRLDPTTSSSLYTRYVMNAVCEKLYDIDAKGTIVPQLASALPTVSADGLTVTIPVRTGPRFADGTPLDAAAVVTTLQRNLTLEGSARKGELGPVADVRTSDAEHVVVRYKTPFAPLAAALADRAGMVMSPKALAEEGADFGDHPVCVGPFSFVERVPQTSITVKRDPLYYAADEVHLDTITYRIMTDANIRAANLRSGDVQVADSLSPQDVDALAKEKGVGLLQTGSFGYQGITFNVGNTDGTGKPPGVIDTPIARDPRVREAFALSIDRAALVNSVFNNWYETACSFIAPGSTYSSPASEACPPHDPARAKQLLAEAGVPVPYRITLSTSNNADSLRLAQAIQASVVDGGFEVAIQPVEYSTLLDVQKRGDFEVLQLGWSGRVDPHGNASSFLSTGGANNYSGYSNPEVDTLLKQAAQAEDVATRAELYGKVTEIVQRDNPIQYLYRVRSITGYTDDVAGVATYDDGVVRLSRAAFL
;
A
#
# COMPACT_ATOMS: atom_id res chain seq x y z
N MET A 1 24.06 -94.31 -2.78
CA MET A 1 22.88 -94.45 -1.88
C MET A 1 23.01 -93.41 -0.79
N ALA A 2 22.33 -92.32 -0.88
CA ALA A 2 22.24 -91.33 0.16
C ALA A 2 20.87 -90.67 0.05
N GLU A 3 20.04 -90.84 1.06
CA GLU A 3 18.69 -90.36 1.22
C GLU A 3 18.75 -88.85 1.48
N ILE A 4 17.98 -88.09 0.73
CA ILE A 4 17.77 -86.61 0.95
C ILE A 4 16.52 -86.48 1.81
N ARG A 5 16.69 -86.08 3.08
CA ARG A 5 15.63 -85.66 3.99
C ARG A 5 15.24 -84.18 3.66
N ARG A 6 13.98 -83.92 3.35
CA ARG A 6 13.37 -82.59 3.26
C ARG A 6 13.04 -82.05 4.66
N PRO A 7 13.33 -80.81 5.03
CA PRO A 7 12.74 -80.19 6.20
C PRO A 7 11.46 -79.43 5.84
N ALA A 8 10.38 -79.84 6.48
CA ALA A 8 9.13 -79.12 6.56
C ALA A 8 9.27 -77.96 7.58
N ARG A 9 9.44 -76.74 7.14
CA ARG A 9 9.23 -75.48 7.93
C ARG A 9 9.18 -74.25 7.00
N LEU A 10 8.05 -74.09 6.31
CA LEU A 10 7.79 -72.83 5.57
C LEU A 10 6.28 -72.59 5.38
N ARG A 11 5.54 -72.52 6.47
CA ARG A 11 4.09 -72.22 6.42
C ARG A 11 3.59 -71.30 7.54
N THR A 12 4.43 -70.61 8.30
CA THR A 12 3.99 -69.83 9.44
C THR A 12 4.48 -68.37 9.42
N LEU A 13 4.89 -67.77 8.27
CA LEU A 13 5.38 -66.39 8.13
C LEU A 13 4.59 -65.52 7.16
N LEU A 14 3.41 -65.96 6.70
CA LEU A 14 2.57 -65.14 5.78
C LEU A 14 1.29 -64.59 6.43
N ALA A 15 1.12 -64.67 7.75
CA ALA A 15 -0.08 -64.15 8.44
C ALA A 15 0.15 -62.89 9.28
N ALA A 16 1.37 -62.31 9.29
CA ALA A 16 1.69 -61.11 10.11
C ALA A 16 1.91 -59.82 9.30
N ALA A 17 1.74 -59.82 7.97
CA ALA A 17 2.01 -58.66 7.12
C ALA A 17 0.76 -57.87 6.66
N SER A 18 -0.44 -58.18 7.15
CA SER A 18 -1.70 -57.58 6.64
C SER A 18 -2.41 -56.66 7.63
N VAL A 19 -1.78 -56.16 8.69
CA VAL A 19 -2.44 -55.31 9.73
C VAL A 19 -1.79 -53.93 9.89
N LEU A 20 -0.89 -53.51 9.02
CA LEU A 20 -0.19 -52.21 9.18
C LEU A 20 -0.42 -51.18 8.05
N LEU A 21 -1.61 -51.19 7.43
CA LEU A 21 -1.95 -50.22 6.35
C LEU A 21 -3.28 -49.49 6.61
N VAL A 22 -3.62 -49.20 7.86
CA VAL A 22 -4.76 -48.33 8.21
C VAL A 22 -4.35 -47.41 9.34
N ALA A 23 -3.54 -46.42 9.06
CA ALA A 23 -3.43 -45.24 9.91
C ALA A 23 -2.52 -44.18 9.25
N ALA A 24 -3.02 -43.49 8.24
CA ALA A 24 -2.39 -42.24 7.78
C ALA A 24 -3.45 -41.28 7.24
N CYS A 25 -4.58 -41.16 7.92
CA CYS A 25 -5.35 -39.93 7.87
C CYS A 25 -4.98 -39.16 9.13
N VAL A 26 -3.81 -38.52 9.12
CA VAL A 26 -3.55 -37.44 10.08
C VAL A 26 -4.51 -36.33 9.70
N PRO A 27 -5.47 -35.93 10.56
CA PRO A 27 -6.29 -34.77 10.27
C PRO A 27 -5.33 -33.57 10.06
N VAL A 28 -5.46 -32.88 8.95
CA VAL A 28 -4.79 -31.61 8.71
C VAL A 28 -5.23 -30.73 9.87
N GLN A 29 -4.33 -30.48 10.81
CA GLN A 29 -4.62 -29.55 11.90
C GLN A 29 -4.81 -28.17 11.29
N PRO A 30 -5.84 -27.42 11.69
CA PRO A 30 -5.97 -26.03 11.30
C PRO A 30 -4.67 -25.30 11.68
N VAL A 31 -4.09 -24.57 10.73
CA VAL A 31 -2.94 -23.74 11.00
C VAL A 31 -3.40 -22.64 11.94
N GLU A 32 -2.95 -22.67 13.20
CA GLU A 32 -3.20 -21.58 14.13
C GLU A 32 -2.58 -20.29 13.59
N PRO A 33 -3.31 -19.16 13.63
CA PRO A 33 -2.73 -17.87 13.25
C PRO A 33 -1.48 -17.61 14.09
N ALA A 34 -0.40 -17.17 13.45
CA ALA A 34 0.79 -16.74 14.19
C ALA A 34 0.42 -15.60 15.16
N PRO A 35 1.01 -15.55 16.37
CA PRO A 35 0.75 -14.44 17.28
C PRO A 35 1.15 -13.11 16.64
N PRO A 36 0.44 -12.00 16.98
CA PRO A 36 0.76 -10.69 16.46
C PRO A 36 2.23 -10.35 16.73
N ARG A 37 2.94 -9.88 15.72
CA ARG A 37 4.34 -9.45 15.86
C ARG A 37 4.38 -8.02 16.37
N ALA A 38 5.27 -7.72 17.29
CA ALA A 38 5.48 -6.36 17.75
C ALA A 38 6.07 -5.48 16.65
N ASP A 39 5.66 -4.22 16.62
CA ASP A 39 6.21 -3.24 15.69
C ASP A 39 7.56 -2.73 16.20
N VAL A 40 8.47 -2.52 15.25
CA VAL A 40 9.76 -1.85 15.45
C VAL A 40 9.80 -0.72 14.42
N THR A 41 9.39 0.47 14.87
CA THR A 41 9.09 1.61 13.97
C THR A 41 10.30 2.49 13.66
N GLY A 42 11.39 2.37 14.40
CA GLY A 42 12.56 3.22 14.18
C GLY A 42 13.79 2.74 14.90
N VAL A 43 14.94 3.22 14.47
CA VAL A 43 16.21 3.09 15.14
C VAL A 43 16.66 4.45 15.63
N GLU A 44 16.55 4.65 16.95
CA GLU A 44 16.88 5.92 17.57
C GLU A 44 18.39 6.19 17.57
N ILE A 45 18.80 7.46 17.38
CA ILE A 45 20.18 7.90 17.59
C ILE A 45 20.54 7.73 19.07
N GLY A 46 19.61 8.09 19.96
CA GLY A 46 19.77 7.97 21.41
C GLY A 46 20.96 8.79 21.93
N ALA A 47 21.80 8.16 22.77
CA ALA A 47 23.00 8.80 23.32
C ALA A 47 24.23 8.71 22.40
N ARG A 48 24.11 8.11 21.21
CA ARG A 48 25.20 8.01 20.23
C ARG A 48 25.41 9.37 19.56
N THR A 49 26.65 9.64 19.13
CA THR A 49 26.95 10.90 18.44
C THR A 49 26.83 10.69 16.92
N PRO A 50 25.85 11.32 16.26
CA PRO A 50 25.74 11.20 14.81
C PRO A 50 26.92 11.88 14.12
N ARG A 51 27.45 11.23 13.10
CA ARG A 51 28.47 11.83 12.24
C ARG A 51 27.80 12.83 11.28
N GLN A 52 28.38 14.01 11.15
CA GLN A 52 27.94 14.97 10.14
C GLN A 52 28.51 14.61 8.78
N GLY A 53 27.66 14.67 7.76
CA GLY A 53 28.01 14.31 6.39
C GLY A 53 27.86 12.81 6.10
N GLY A 54 28.15 12.47 4.86
CA GLY A 54 28.09 11.12 4.32
C GLY A 54 26.94 10.90 3.34
N ASP A 55 27.15 9.89 2.50
CA ASP A 55 26.27 9.53 1.39
C ASP A 55 25.57 8.22 1.74
N LEU A 56 24.25 8.27 1.98
CA LEU A 56 23.45 7.09 2.27
C LEU A 56 22.88 6.52 0.97
N VAL A 57 22.97 5.21 0.81
CA VAL A 57 22.33 4.50 -0.29
C VAL A 57 21.16 3.68 0.24
N MET A 58 19.97 3.92 -0.31
CA MET A 58 18.78 3.12 -0.03
C MET A 58 18.41 2.31 -1.27
N ALA A 59 18.26 0.99 -1.13
CA ALA A 59 17.69 0.15 -2.16
C ALA A 59 16.18 0.27 -2.19
N LEU A 60 15.60 0.60 -3.35
CA LEU A 60 14.15 0.60 -3.61
C LEU A 60 13.73 -0.63 -4.40
N SER A 61 12.66 -1.27 -3.96
CA SER A 61 12.11 -2.47 -4.60
C SER A 61 11.39 -2.22 -5.92
N ALA A 62 11.04 -0.96 -6.22
CA ALA A 62 10.56 -0.54 -7.54
C ALA A 62 10.81 0.95 -7.79
N GLU A 63 10.74 1.34 -9.04
CA GLU A 63 10.87 2.74 -9.45
C GLU A 63 9.60 3.54 -9.16
N PRO A 64 9.70 4.80 -8.68
CA PRO A 64 8.60 5.76 -8.67
C PRO A 64 8.00 5.96 -10.07
N ASP A 65 6.65 6.01 -10.16
CA ASP A 65 5.99 6.37 -11.42
C ASP A 65 6.33 7.81 -11.84
N ARG A 66 6.23 8.75 -10.91
CA ARG A 66 6.55 10.19 -11.09
C ARG A 66 7.04 10.77 -9.77
N LEU A 67 7.79 11.88 -9.82
CA LEU A 67 8.15 12.65 -8.62
C LEU A 67 7.26 13.89 -8.44
N ASP A 68 6.06 13.89 -9.01
CA ASP A 68 5.03 14.91 -8.83
C ASP A 68 3.97 14.43 -7.82
N PRO A 69 3.86 15.04 -6.64
CA PRO A 69 2.86 14.67 -5.65
C PRO A 69 1.41 14.72 -6.15
N THR A 70 1.10 15.63 -7.09
CA THR A 70 -0.25 15.80 -7.62
C THR A 70 -0.70 14.61 -8.48
N THR A 71 0.19 14.06 -9.30
CA THR A 71 -0.17 13.08 -10.34
C THR A 71 0.27 11.65 -10.04
N SER A 72 1.20 11.46 -9.10
CA SER A 72 1.76 10.15 -8.76
C SER A 72 0.79 9.24 -8.02
N SER A 73 0.95 7.92 -8.21
CA SER A 73 0.19 6.87 -7.52
C SER A 73 1.09 5.89 -6.76
N SER A 74 2.38 5.83 -7.07
CA SER A 74 3.34 4.89 -6.50
C SER A 74 3.62 5.13 -5.01
N LEU A 75 3.84 4.05 -4.26
CA LEU A 75 4.43 4.08 -2.91
C LEU A 75 5.86 4.65 -2.94
N TYR A 76 6.63 4.29 -3.96
CA TYR A 76 8.05 4.66 -4.07
C TYR A 76 8.24 6.16 -4.31
N THR A 77 7.27 6.84 -4.94
CA THR A 77 7.23 8.31 -4.96
C THR A 77 7.15 8.87 -3.54
N ARG A 78 6.37 8.25 -2.65
CA ARG A 78 6.27 8.69 -1.26
C ARG A 78 7.60 8.59 -0.51
N TYR A 79 8.41 7.56 -0.78
CA TYR A 79 9.74 7.42 -0.16
C TYR A 79 10.67 8.57 -0.54
N VAL A 80 10.81 8.82 -1.85
CA VAL A 80 11.68 9.88 -2.35
C VAL A 80 11.16 11.26 -1.95
N MET A 81 9.87 11.50 -2.19
CA MET A 81 9.28 12.82 -1.94
C MET A 81 9.13 13.14 -0.45
N ASN A 82 9.12 12.16 0.45
CA ASN A 82 9.17 12.41 1.90
C ASN A 82 10.49 13.07 2.33
N ALA A 83 11.59 12.83 1.61
CA ALA A 83 12.86 13.51 1.85
C ALA A 83 12.93 14.92 1.22
N VAL A 84 12.15 15.18 0.15
CA VAL A 84 12.21 16.43 -0.63
C VAL A 84 11.08 17.39 -0.28
N CYS A 85 9.88 16.85 -0.01
CA CYS A 85 8.66 17.64 0.22
C CYS A 85 8.04 17.32 1.58
N GLU A 86 8.12 18.25 2.50
CA GLU A 86 7.29 18.23 3.68
C GLU A 86 5.82 18.50 3.35
N LYS A 87 4.96 17.99 4.22
CA LYS A 87 3.51 18.06 4.14
C LYS A 87 2.96 19.10 5.12
N LEU A 88 1.72 19.50 4.95
CA LEU A 88 1.06 20.34 5.97
C LEU A 88 0.96 19.58 7.31
N TYR A 89 0.64 18.30 7.24
CA TYR A 89 0.62 17.39 8.39
C TYR A 89 1.44 16.14 8.09
N ASP A 90 1.89 15.44 9.13
CA ASP A 90 2.47 14.10 9.05
C ASP A 90 1.77 13.19 10.04
N ILE A 91 2.19 11.94 10.13
CA ILE A 91 1.79 10.99 11.17
C ILE A 91 3.00 10.66 12.05
N ASP A 92 2.75 10.44 13.32
CA ASP A 92 3.75 9.86 14.23
C ASP A 92 3.79 8.33 14.13
N ALA A 93 4.66 7.68 14.90
CA ALA A 93 4.80 6.23 14.95
C ALA A 93 3.53 5.49 15.43
N LYS A 94 2.55 6.19 15.98
CA LYS A 94 1.26 5.64 16.42
C LYS A 94 0.13 5.90 15.40
N GLY A 95 0.45 6.51 14.27
CA GLY A 95 -0.54 6.92 13.26
C GLY A 95 -1.32 8.18 13.66
N THR A 96 -0.89 8.94 14.68
CA THR A 96 -1.53 10.19 15.06
C THR A 96 -1.12 11.29 14.10
N ILE A 97 -2.08 12.09 13.61
CA ILE A 97 -1.81 13.23 12.74
C ILE A 97 -1.14 14.33 13.55
N VAL A 98 0.00 14.81 13.11
CA VAL A 98 0.81 15.86 13.73
C VAL A 98 1.08 17.01 12.76
N PRO A 99 1.19 18.28 13.23
CA PRO A 99 1.57 19.38 12.38
C PRO A 99 3.00 19.24 11.84
N GLN A 100 3.22 19.64 10.55
CA GLN A 100 4.55 19.69 9.93
C GLN A 100 4.80 21.08 9.35
N LEU A 101 4.34 21.42 8.13
CA LEU A 101 4.36 22.80 7.61
C LEU A 101 3.17 23.63 8.10
N ALA A 102 2.10 23.01 8.56
CA ALA A 102 1.12 23.67 9.39
C ALA A 102 1.69 23.89 10.79
N SER A 103 1.36 25.02 11.44
CA SER A 103 1.83 25.35 12.79
C SER A 103 0.99 24.71 13.90
N ALA A 104 -0.25 24.30 13.58
CA ALA A 104 -1.17 23.57 14.47
C ALA A 104 -2.16 22.72 13.64
N LEU A 105 -2.94 21.87 14.31
CA LEU A 105 -4.07 21.16 13.66
C LEU A 105 -5.09 22.18 13.14
N PRO A 106 -5.85 21.84 12.07
CA PRO A 106 -6.81 22.75 11.48
C PRO A 106 -7.98 23.01 12.45
N THR A 107 -8.57 24.20 12.36
CA THR A 107 -9.83 24.53 13.04
C THR A 107 -10.98 24.39 12.09
N VAL A 108 -12.10 23.81 12.57
CA VAL A 108 -13.31 23.58 11.79
C VAL A 108 -14.43 24.44 12.34
N SER A 109 -15.18 25.12 11.47
CA SER A 109 -16.38 25.89 11.88
C SER A 109 -17.50 24.97 12.39
N ALA A 110 -18.39 25.53 13.20
CA ALA A 110 -19.49 24.77 13.82
C ALA A 110 -20.43 24.07 12.82
N ASP A 111 -20.51 24.56 11.59
CA ASP A 111 -21.28 23.94 10.50
C ASP A 111 -20.47 22.92 9.69
N GLY A 112 -19.20 22.70 10.03
CA GLY A 112 -18.30 21.80 9.33
C GLY A 112 -17.89 22.26 7.92
N LEU A 113 -18.29 23.44 7.47
CA LEU A 113 -18.12 23.89 6.08
C LEU A 113 -16.86 24.74 5.84
N THR A 114 -16.22 25.21 6.89
CA THR A 114 -15.00 26.02 6.78
C THR A 114 -13.89 25.42 7.63
N VAL A 115 -12.77 25.14 6.99
CA VAL A 115 -11.56 24.63 7.66
C VAL A 115 -10.46 25.65 7.49
N THR A 116 -9.89 26.10 8.61
CA THR A 116 -8.76 27.03 8.64
C THR A 116 -7.48 26.30 9.03
N ILE A 117 -6.46 26.39 8.17
CA ILE A 117 -5.15 25.75 8.33
C ILE A 117 -4.12 26.84 8.63
N PRO A 118 -3.52 26.88 9.82
CA PRO A 118 -2.42 27.80 10.12
C PRO A 118 -1.12 27.30 9.50
N VAL A 119 -0.43 28.12 8.75
CA VAL A 119 0.83 27.82 8.05
C VAL A 119 2.01 28.34 8.86
N ARG A 120 3.07 27.56 8.95
CA ARG A 120 4.32 27.93 9.63
C ARG A 120 5.01 29.06 8.88
N THR A 121 5.50 30.05 9.61
CA THR A 121 6.32 31.14 9.06
C THR A 121 7.81 30.83 9.15
N GLY A 122 8.59 31.34 8.19
CA GLY A 122 10.06 31.20 8.18
C GLY A 122 10.63 30.15 7.24
N PRO A 123 10.00 28.97 7.00
CA PRO A 123 10.51 28.02 6.02
C PRO A 123 10.63 28.62 4.62
N ARG A 124 11.58 28.08 3.85
CA ARG A 124 11.78 28.42 2.42
C ARG A 124 11.82 27.15 1.60
N PHE A 125 11.37 27.26 0.37
CA PHE A 125 11.59 26.23 -0.64
C PHE A 125 13.08 26.14 -1.03
N ALA A 126 13.50 25.03 -1.59
CA ALA A 126 14.88 24.82 -2.03
C ALA A 126 15.35 25.84 -3.11
N ASP A 127 14.43 26.51 -3.78
CA ASP A 127 14.72 27.63 -4.72
C ASP A 127 14.80 29.02 -4.06
N GLY A 128 14.70 29.09 -2.73
CA GLY A 128 14.74 30.29 -1.92
C GLY A 128 13.40 31.02 -1.78
N THR A 129 12.35 30.61 -2.50
CA THR A 129 10.99 31.19 -2.36
C THR A 129 10.47 30.96 -0.94
N PRO A 130 9.87 31.98 -0.27
CA PRO A 130 9.32 31.79 1.08
C PRO A 130 8.06 30.93 1.07
N LEU A 131 7.89 30.09 2.11
CA LEU A 131 6.62 29.42 2.38
C LEU A 131 5.65 30.41 3.05
N ASP A 132 4.46 30.53 2.49
CA ASP A 132 3.34 31.28 3.04
C ASP A 132 1.99 30.61 2.68
N ALA A 133 0.89 31.18 3.15
CA ALA A 133 -0.44 30.68 2.85
C ALA A 133 -0.76 30.71 1.34
N ALA A 134 -0.19 31.63 0.56
CA ALA A 134 -0.41 31.72 -0.89
C ALA A 134 0.24 30.53 -1.62
N ALA A 135 1.43 30.11 -1.20
CA ALA A 135 2.09 28.92 -1.74
C ALA A 135 1.27 27.64 -1.48
N VAL A 136 0.71 27.50 -0.29
CA VAL A 136 -0.20 26.38 0.04
C VAL A 136 -1.45 26.44 -0.83
N VAL A 137 -2.09 27.60 -0.99
CA VAL A 137 -3.26 27.77 -1.87
C VAL A 137 -2.93 27.36 -3.31
N THR A 138 -1.76 27.76 -3.84
CA THR A 138 -1.31 27.39 -5.18
C THR A 138 -1.23 25.86 -5.34
N THR A 139 -0.64 25.17 -4.36
CA THR A 139 -0.55 23.70 -4.34
C THR A 139 -1.93 23.05 -4.32
N LEU A 140 -2.82 23.48 -3.40
CA LEU A 140 -4.14 22.89 -3.26
C LEU A 140 -5.02 23.15 -4.49
N GLN A 141 -4.93 24.33 -5.09
CA GLN A 141 -5.63 24.66 -6.34
C GLN A 141 -5.13 23.78 -7.50
N ARG A 142 -3.80 23.56 -7.60
CA ARG A 142 -3.25 22.62 -8.59
C ARG A 142 -3.80 21.20 -8.38
N ASN A 143 -3.82 20.72 -7.15
CA ASN A 143 -4.37 19.41 -6.80
C ASN A 143 -5.86 19.28 -7.21
N LEU A 144 -6.63 20.36 -7.14
CA LEU A 144 -8.06 20.37 -7.49
C LEU A 144 -8.33 20.49 -8.99
N THR A 145 -7.45 21.17 -9.75
CA THR A 145 -7.75 21.62 -11.12
C THR A 145 -6.91 20.94 -12.19
N LEU A 146 -5.72 20.44 -11.87
CA LEU A 146 -4.85 19.79 -12.85
C LEU A 146 -5.54 18.54 -13.43
N GLU A 147 -5.56 18.43 -14.75
CA GLU A 147 -6.03 17.21 -15.41
C GLU A 147 -5.11 16.02 -15.04
N GLY A 148 -5.69 14.89 -14.74
CA GLY A 148 -4.94 13.71 -14.26
C GLY A 148 -4.50 13.78 -12.79
N SER A 149 -4.93 14.80 -12.02
CA SER A 149 -4.67 14.87 -10.58
C SER A 149 -5.26 13.66 -9.86
N ALA A 150 -4.41 12.91 -9.15
CA ALA A 150 -4.82 11.85 -8.26
C ALA A 150 -5.26 12.38 -6.87
N ARG A 151 -5.14 13.68 -6.61
CA ARG A 151 -5.39 14.32 -5.30
C ARG A 151 -6.77 14.93 -5.18
N LYS A 152 -7.43 15.26 -6.30
CA LYS A 152 -8.72 15.96 -6.31
C LYS A 152 -9.77 15.28 -5.43
N GLY A 153 -9.91 13.96 -5.53
CA GLY A 153 -10.86 13.20 -4.71
C GLY A 153 -10.45 13.11 -3.24
N GLU A 154 -9.15 13.15 -2.94
CA GLU A 154 -8.63 13.11 -1.57
C GLU A 154 -8.93 14.39 -0.78
N LEU A 155 -9.04 15.54 -1.46
CA LEU A 155 -9.39 16.82 -0.85
C LEU A 155 -10.90 16.99 -0.61
N GLY A 156 -11.74 16.10 -1.13
CA GLY A 156 -13.18 16.12 -0.95
C GLY A 156 -13.93 17.20 -1.74
N PRO A 157 -15.19 17.52 -1.35
CA PRO A 157 -16.07 18.40 -2.09
C PRO A 157 -15.77 19.90 -1.86
N VAL A 158 -14.54 20.31 -2.14
CA VAL A 158 -14.08 21.70 -1.98
C VAL A 158 -14.91 22.64 -2.85
N ALA A 159 -15.37 23.75 -2.25
CA ALA A 159 -16.03 24.84 -2.93
C ALA A 159 -15.04 25.96 -3.29
N ASP A 160 -14.11 26.26 -2.39
CA ASP A 160 -13.12 27.36 -2.53
C ASP A 160 -11.91 27.11 -1.64
N VAL A 161 -10.73 27.52 -2.11
CA VAL A 161 -9.48 27.57 -1.33
C VAL A 161 -8.86 28.95 -1.51
N ARG A 162 -8.62 29.64 -0.40
CA ARG A 162 -8.06 31.00 -0.40
C ARG A 162 -7.24 31.26 0.84
N THR A 163 -6.46 32.32 0.82
CA THR A 163 -5.81 32.90 2.01
C THR A 163 -6.81 33.77 2.78
N SER A 164 -6.78 33.79 4.10
CA SER A 164 -7.36 34.86 4.92
C SER A 164 -6.34 35.95 5.25
N ASP A 165 -5.10 35.56 5.40
CA ASP A 165 -3.92 36.38 5.61
C ASP A 165 -2.64 35.64 5.16
N ALA A 166 -1.46 36.11 5.49
CA ALA A 166 -0.19 35.50 5.08
C ALA A 166 0.08 34.14 5.76
N GLU A 167 -0.58 33.86 6.87
CA GLU A 167 -0.32 32.67 7.71
C GLU A 167 -1.48 31.67 7.72
N HIS A 168 -2.63 31.98 7.13
CA HIS A 168 -3.80 31.12 7.20
C HIS A 168 -4.40 30.84 5.82
N VAL A 169 -4.64 29.55 5.58
CA VAL A 169 -5.42 29.04 4.44
C VAL A 169 -6.81 28.69 4.92
N VAL A 170 -7.81 29.11 4.16
CA VAL A 170 -9.22 28.76 4.37
C VAL A 170 -9.68 27.87 3.24
N VAL A 171 -10.11 26.67 3.59
CA VAL A 171 -10.79 25.71 2.69
C VAL A 171 -12.28 25.75 3.00
N ARG A 172 -13.09 26.09 2.00
CA ARG A 172 -14.56 26.02 2.11
C ARG A 172 -15.07 24.79 1.38
N TYR A 173 -16.00 24.11 2.00
CA TYR A 173 -16.60 22.88 1.52
C TYR A 173 -18.07 23.09 1.09
N LYS A 174 -18.54 22.31 0.12
CA LYS A 174 -19.95 22.21 -0.26
C LYS A 174 -20.77 21.41 0.76
N THR A 175 -20.12 20.46 1.41
CA THR A 175 -20.65 19.62 2.52
C THR A 175 -19.49 19.32 3.46
N PRO A 176 -19.71 19.07 4.76
CA PRO A 176 -18.64 18.76 5.71
C PRO A 176 -17.71 17.65 5.22
N PHE A 177 -16.41 17.75 5.55
CA PHE A 177 -15.39 16.78 5.12
C PHE A 177 -14.36 16.54 6.24
N ALA A 178 -14.61 15.56 7.09
CA ALA A 178 -13.76 15.20 8.21
C ALA A 178 -12.36 14.64 7.83
N PRO A 179 -12.15 13.95 6.66
CA PRO A 179 -10.85 13.35 6.32
C PRO A 179 -9.75 14.33 5.92
N LEU A 180 -10.00 15.66 5.84
CA LEU A 180 -9.02 16.62 5.27
C LEU A 180 -7.65 16.54 5.92
N ALA A 181 -7.56 16.56 7.25
CA ALA A 181 -6.26 16.53 7.94
C ALA A 181 -5.44 15.27 7.60
N ALA A 182 -6.11 14.13 7.50
CA ALA A 182 -5.48 12.88 7.09
C ALA A 182 -5.04 12.89 5.62
N ALA A 183 -5.82 13.50 4.73
CA ALA A 183 -5.44 13.67 3.33
C ALA A 183 -4.19 14.57 3.19
N LEU A 184 -4.12 15.63 4.01
CA LEU A 184 -2.99 16.56 4.02
C LEU A 184 -1.76 16.02 4.78
N ALA A 185 -1.85 14.86 5.41
CA ALA A 185 -0.73 14.11 5.98
C ALA A 185 -0.04 13.18 4.95
N ASP A 186 -0.47 13.22 3.69
CA ASP A 186 0.15 12.52 2.57
C ASP A 186 0.40 13.49 1.39
N ARG A 187 0.56 12.95 0.18
CA ARG A 187 0.92 13.73 -1.03
C ARG A 187 0.02 14.94 -1.29
N ALA A 188 -1.26 14.90 -0.91
CA ALA A 188 -2.15 16.07 -1.06
C ALA A 188 -1.70 17.29 -0.25
N GLY A 189 -0.97 17.05 0.85
CA GLY A 189 -0.42 18.11 1.70
C GLY A 189 1.03 18.48 1.43
N MET A 190 1.73 17.81 0.49
CA MET A 190 3.09 18.18 0.06
C MET A 190 3.05 19.53 -0.65
N VAL A 191 3.73 20.54 -0.07
CA VAL A 191 3.67 21.92 -0.59
C VAL A 191 4.78 22.14 -1.61
N MET A 192 4.39 22.45 -2.83
CA MET A 192 5.29 22.65 -3.98
C MET A 192 5.60 24.13 -4.17
N SER A 193 6.82 24.46 -4.63
CA SER A 193 7.22 25.85 -4.92
C SER A 193 6.32 26.46 -5.99
N PRO A 194 5.64 27.61 -5.72
CA PRO A 194 4.87 28.32 -6.74
C PRO A 194 5.71 28.74 -7.95
N LYS A 195 6.98 29.10 -7.72
CA LYS A 195 7.93 29.46 -8.78
C LYS A 195 8.21 28.27 -9.68
N ALA A 196 8.59 27.12 -9.11
CA ALA A 196 8.84 25.91 -9.88
C ALA A 196 7.59 25.41 -10.62
N LEU A 197 6.40 25.50 -9.99
CA LEU A 197 5.14 25.18 -10.66
C LEU A 197 4.83 26.08 -11.86
N ALA A 198 5.20 27.36 -11.79
CA ALA A 198 5.01 28.31 -12.89
C ALA A 198 6.03 28.09 -14.03
N GLU A 199 7.25 27.67 -13.70
CA GLU A 199 8.34 27.44 -14.65
C GLU A 199 8.20 26.07 -15.35
N GLU A 200 7.91 24.99 -14.60
CA GLU A 200 7.92 23.60 -15.10
C GLU A 200 6.51 23.10 -15.50
N GLY A 201 5.47 23.66 -14.93
CA GLY A 201 4.09 23.29 -15.28
C GLY A 201 3.78 21.81 -15.09
N ALA A 202 3.55 21.10 -16.21
CA ALA A 202 3.26 19.67 -16.21
C ALA A 202 4.50 18.81 -15.91
N ASP A 203 5.69 19.33 -16.17
CA ASP A 203 6.97 18.63 -16.04
C ASP A 203 7.60 18.82 -14.65
N PHE A 204 6.86 19.41 -13.69
CA PHE A 204 7.31 19.61 -12.30
C PHE A 204 7.96 18.36 -11.68
N GLY A 205 7.49 17.17 -12.03
CA GLY A 205 8.04 15.92 -11.53
C GLY A 205 9.46 15.59 -12.01
N ASP A 206 9.96 16.27 -13.03
CA ASP A 206 11.33 16.09 -13.53
C ASP A 206 12.35 16.89 -12.70
N HIS A 207 11.91 18.04 -12.12
CA HIS A 207 12.71 18.89 -11.26
C HIS A 207 11.91 19.38 -10.03
N PRO A 208 11.48 18.46 -9.13
CA PRO A 208 10.60 18.83 -8.03
C PRO A 208 11.30 19.75 -7.03
N VAL A 209 10.65 20.87 -6.68
CA VAL A 209 11.11 21.84 -5.70
C VAL A 209 10.07 22.03 -4.62
N CYS A 210 10.46 21.75 -3.38
CA CYS A 210 9.60 21.82 -2.20
C CYS A 210 10.33 22.44 -0.99
N VAL A 211 9.66 22.48 0.15
CA VAL A 211 10.29 22.63 1.47
C VAL A 211 10.60 21.23 1.98
N GLY A 212 11.86 20.93 2.25
CA GLY A 212 12.25 19.63 2.78
C GLY A 212 13.72 19.57 3.19
N PRO A 213 14.12 18.52 3.96
CA PRO A 213 15.51 18.34 4.41
C PRO A 213 16.49 18.12 3.26
N PHE A 214 16.01 17.64 2.12
CA PHE A 214 16.83 17.42 0.92
C PHE A 214 16.18 18.07 -0.30
N SER A 215 17.00 18.47 -1.27
CA SER A 215 16.60 18.94 -2.59
C SER A 215 16.95 17.91 -3.67
N PHE A 216 16.13 17.84 -4.71
CA PHE A 216 16.34 16.95 -5.85
C PHE A 216 17.64 17.31 -6.60
N VAL A 217 18.37 16.30 -7.07
CA VAL A 217 19.59 16.45 -7.88
C VAL A 217 19.38 15.87 -9.27
N GLU A 218 19.08 14.56 -9.34
CA GLU A 218 18.90 13.88 -10.61
C GLU A 218 18.08 12.59 -10.47
N ARG A 219 17.49 12.15 -11.58
CA ARG A 219 16.91 10.83 -11.77
C ARG A 219 17.50 10.19 -13.00
N VAL A 220 18.12 9.00 -12.81
CA VAL A 220 18.52 8.12 -13.89
C VAL A 220 17.50 7.00 -13.97
N PRO A 221 16.60 6.97 -14.97
CA PRO A 221 15.51 6.01 -15.05
C PRO A 221 15.98 4.57 -14.85
N GLN A 222 15.21 3.80 -14.08
CA GLN A 222 15.46 2.39 -13.71
C GLN A 222 16.80 2.14 -13.01
N THR A 223 17.51 3.18 -12.59
CA THR A 223 18.83 3.07 -11.95
C THR A 223 18.85 3.73 -10.59
N SER A 224 18.62 5.05 -10.52
CA SER A 224 18.76 5.79 -9.27
C SER A 224 18.06 7.14 -9.27
N ILE A 225 17.77 7.63 -8.06
CA ILE A 225 17.37 9.01 -7.79
C ILE A 225 18.25 9.53 -6.68
N THR A 226 18.87 10.71 -6.91
CA THR A 226 19.78 11.34 -5.95
C THR A 226 19.16 12.63 -5.43
N VAL A 227 19.20 12.80 -4.11
CA VAL A 227 18.83 14.02 -3.41
C VAL A 227 20.00 14.46 -2.53
N LYS A 228 20.15 15.78 -2.30
CA LYS A 228 21.22 16.36 -1.47
C LYS A 228 20.62 17.21 -0.35
N ARG A 229 21.34 17.36 0.77
CA ARG A 229 20.96 18.23 1.86
C ARG A 229 20.60 19.62 1.35
N ASP A 230 19.47 20.14 1.79
CA ASP A 230 19.05 21.51 1.50
C ASP A 230 19.57 22.47 2.58
N PRO A 231 20.50 23.38 2.25
CA PRO A 231 21.02 24.34 3.22
C PRO A 231 19.98 25.41 3.63
N LEU A 232 18.87 25.55 2.90
CA LEU A 232 17.79 26.48 3.18
C LEU A 232 16.69 25.88 4.06
N TYR A 233 16.80 24.57 4.36
CA TYR A 233 15.82 23.91 5.20
C TYR A 233 15.82 24.48 6.62
N TYR A 234 14.63 24.78 7.15
CA TYR A 234 14.48 25.50 8.43
C TYR A 234 15.00 24.73 9.66
N ALA A 235 15.14 23.42 9.54
CA ALA A 235 15.72 22.55 10.56
C ALA A 235 17.00 21.84 10.04
N ALA A 236 17.84 22.56 9.27
CA ALA A 236 19.05 22.02 8.65
C ALA A 236 20.03 21.40 9.66
N ASP A 237 20.05 21.89 10.89
CA ASP A 237 20.89 21.36 11.99
C ASP A 237 20.49 19.93 12.43
N GLU A 238 19.26 19.50 12.10
CA GLU A 238 18.76 18.14 12.35
C GLU A 238 19.05 17.17 11.19
N VAL A 239 19.59 17.67 10.06
CA VAL A 239 19.91 16.88 8.88
C VAL A 239 21.39 16.52 8.90
N HIS A 240 21.68 15.24 9.03
CA HIS A 240 23.05 14.77 9.20
C HIS A 240 23.73 14.35 7.91
N LEU A 241 23.00 13.75 6.95
CA LEU A 241 23.54 13.24 5.67
C LEU A 241 23.82 14.38 4.68
N ASP A 242 24.80 14.20 3.79
CA ASP A 242 25.03 15.08 2.65
C ASP A 242 24.13 14.72 1.47
N THR A 243 24.02 13.42 1.16
CA THR A 243 23.19 12.89 0.06
C THR A 243 22.45 11.64 0.47
N ILE A 244 21.33 11.39 -0.24
CA ILE A 244 20.65 10.10 -0.27
C ILE A 244 20.53 9.68 -1.73
N THR A 245 21.01 8.48 -2.05
CA THR A 245 20.84 7.85 -3.35
C THR A 245 19.87 6.67 -3.23
N TYR A 246 18.70 6.80 -3.84
CA TYR A 246 17.74 5.72 -3.97
C TYR A 246 18.10 4.88 -5.19
N ARG A 247 18.61 3.66 -5.00
CA ARG A 247 18.97 2.73 -6.08
C ARG A 247 17.82 1.76 -6.35
N ILE A 248 17.42 1.65 -7.62
CA ILE A 248 16.35 0.74 -8.01
C ILE A 248 16.89 -0.69 -8.06
N MET A 249 16.41 -1.55 -7.18
CA MET A 249 16.80 -2.95 -7.04
C MET A 249 15.56 -3.82 -6.89
N THR A 250 14.96 -4.26 -7.98
CA THR A 250 13.66 -4.96 -7.98
C THR A 250 13.73 -6.38 -7.40
N ASP A 251 14.90 -7.02 -7.41
CA ASP A 251 15.09 -8.36 -6.84
C ASP A 251 15.38 -8.28 -5.33
N ALA A 252 14.56 -8.97 -4.51
CA ALA A 252 14.67 -8.95 -3.06
C ALA A 252 15.99 -9.59 -2.56
N ASN A 253 16.49 -10.65 -3.24
CA ASN A 253 17.75 -11.29 -2.86
C ASN A 253 18.93 -10.37 -3.12
N ILE A 254 18.88 -9.60 -4.23
CA ILE A 254 19.90 -8.59 -4.54
C ILE A 254 19.88 -7.49 -3.47
N ARG A 255 18.70 -7.00 -3.05
CA ARG A 255 18.61 -6.02 -1.95
C ARG A 255 19.20 -6.56 -0.65
N ALA A 256 18.81 -7.77 -0.25
CA ALA A 256 19.35 -8.42 0.94
C ALA A 256 20.85 -8.64 0.87
N ALA A 257 21.41 -9.03 -0.29
CA ALA A 257 22.85 -9.21 -0.48
C ALA A 257 23.63 -7.89 -0.37
N ASN A 258 23.12 -6.82 -1.01
CA ASN A 258 23.76 -5.49 -0.94
C ASN A 258 23.68 -4.88 0.46
N LEU A 259 22.61 -5.17 1.22
CA LEU A 259 22.51 -4.77 2.63
C LEU A 259 23.58 -5.48 3.48
N ARG A 260 23.76 -6.80 3.28
CA ARG A 260 24.78 -7.59 3.98
C ARG A 260 26.21 -7.14 3.68
N SER A 261 26.50 -6.75 2.44
CA SER A 261 27.84 -6.25 2.04
C SER A 261 28.07 -4.80 2.48
N GLY A 262 27.05 -4.06 2.87
CA GLY A 262 27.12 -2.62 3.17
C GLY A 262 27.14 -1.74 1.92
N ASP A 263 26.89 -2.28 0.71
CA ASP A 263 26.77 -1.50 -0.52
C ASP A 263 25.49 -0.64 -0.54
N VAL A 264 24.50 -1.00 0.27
CA VAL A 264 23.36 -0.16 0.63
C VAL A 264 23.18 -0.16 2.16
N GLN A 265 22.82 0.97 2.72
CA GLN A 265 22.64 1.15 4.15
C GLN A 265 21.20 0.92 4.59
N VAL A 266 20.24 1.10 3.68
CA VAL A 266 18.82 0.84 3.93
C VAL A 266 18.24 0.09 2.74
N ALA A 267 17.40 -0.90 3.01
CA ALA A 267 16.69 -1.67 1.97
C ALA A 267 15.21 -1.82 2.36
N ASP A 268 14.30 -1.36 1.47
CA ASP A 268 12.87 -1.55 1.66
C ASP A 268 12.43 -2.96 1.26
N SER A 269 11.22 -3.33 1.67
CA SER A 269 10.50 -4.51 1.18
C SER A 269 11.37 -5.77 1.10
N LEU A 270 12.09 -6.07 2.19
CA LEU A 270 12.81 -7.34 2.29
C LEU A 270 11.82 -8.50 2.25
N SER A 271 12.20 -9.57 1.54
CA SER A 271 11.33 -10.73 1.39
C SER A 271 11.08 -11.41 2.74
N PRO A 272 9.84 -11.77 3.08
CA PRO A 272 9.53 -12.57 4.26
C PRO A 272 10.32 -13.88 4.34
N GLN A 273 10.84 -14.38 3.23
CA GLN A 273 11.66 -15.59 3.17
C GLN A 273 13.05 -15.38 3.79
N ASP A 274 13.57 -14.14 3.75
CA ASP A 274 14.94 -13.82 4.20
C ASP A 274 14.99 -13.27 5.62
N VAL A 275 13.85 -12.82 6.17
CA VAL A 275 13.80 -12.04 7.43
C VAL A 275 14.40 -12.81 8.60
N ASP A 276 14.05 -14.10 8.77
CA ASP A 276 14.54 -14.92 9.88
C ASP A 276 16.05 -15.19 9.80
N ALA A 277 16.62 -15.16 8.61
CA ALA A 277 18.08 -15.24 8.39
C ALA A 277 18.75 -13.90 8.69
N LEU A 278 18.22 -12.81 8.12
CA LEU A 278 18.74 -11.46 8.30
C LEU A 278 18.71 -11.01 9.76
N ALA A 279 17.66 -11.36 10.51
CA ALA A 279 17.54 -11.02 11.93
C ALA A 279 18.65 -11.63 12.83
N LYS A 280 19.37 -12.63 12.33
CA LYS A 280 20.49 -13.30 13.03
C LYS A 280 21.86 -12.80 12.59
N GLU A 281 21.91 -11.99 11.54
CA GLU A 281 23.17 -11.48 11.00
C GLU A 281 23.69 -10.32 11.83
N LYS A 282 25.01 -10.28 12.02
CA LYS A 282 25.68 -9.14 12.65
C LYS A 282 25.79 -7.99 11.65
N GLY A 283 25.62 -6.77 12.12
CA GLY A 283 25.74 -5.59 11.27
C GLY A 283 24.46 -5.23 10.52
N VAL A 284 23.37 -5.99 10.70
CA VAL A 284 22.07 -5.72 10.08
C VAL A 284 20.97 -5.64 11.13
N GLY A 285 20.18 -4.57 11.09
CA GLY A 285 18.97 -4.40 11.87
C GLY A 285 17.71 -4.44 10.98
N LEU A 286 16.56 -4.71 11.59
CA LEU A 286 15.28 -4.77 10.90
C LEU A 286 14.26 -3.86 11.59
N LEU A 287 13.62 -3.00 10.81
CA LEU A 287 12.37 -2.35 11.18
C LEU A 287 11.21 -3.15 10.61
N GLN A 288 10.10 -3.19 11.33
CA GLN A 288 8.89 -3.87 10.90
C GLN A 288 7.65 -3.19 11.48
N THR A 289 6.66 -2.93 10.64
CA THR A 289 5.40 -2.33 11.07
C THR A 289 4.22 -2.98 10.37
N GLY A 290 3.05 -2.89 10.96
CA GLY A 290 1.79 -3.17 10.29
C GLY A 290 1.59 -2.32 9.03
N SER A 291 0.39 -2.37 8.46
CA SER A 291 0.04 -1.52 7.32
C SER A 291 -1.41 -1.09 7.38
N PHE A 292 -1.66 0.19 7.12
CA PHE A 292 -3.02 0.68 6.84
C PHE A 292 -3.56 0.18 5.49
N GLY A 293 -2.68 -0.34 4.63
CA GLY A 293 -3.00 -0.79 3.29
C GLY A 293 -3.49 -2.23 3.22
N TYR A 294 -3.62 -2.70 2.01
CA TYR A 294 -4.01 -4.08 1.68
C TYR A 294 -3.40 -4.50 0.35
N GLN A 295 -3.30 -5.79 0.15
CA GLN A 295 -3.02 -6.42 -1.14
C GLN A 295 -4.21 -7.29 -1.52
N GLY A 296 -4.51 -7.34 -2.81
CA GLY A 296 -5.70 -8.04 -3.24
C GLY A 296 -5.81 -8.22 -4.75
N ILE A 297 -7.01 -8.59 -5.14
CA ILE A 297 -7.41 -8.80 -6.54
C ILE A 297 -8.45 -7.75 -6.90
N THR A 298 -8.25 -7.04 -8.00
CA THR A 298 -9.23 -6.13 -8.61
C THR A 298 -9.78 -6.77 -9.87
N PHE A 299 -11.10 -6.85 -9.98
CA PHE A 299 -11.78 -7.27 -11.21
C PHE A 299 -12.17 -6.04 -12.02
N ASN A 300 -11.90 -6.05 -13.31
CA ASN A 300 -12.43 -5.00 -14.19
C ASN A 300 -13.90 -5.27 -14.47
N VAL A 301 -14.79 -4.52 -13.83
CA VAL A 301 -16.24 -4.65 -13.98
C VAL A 301 -16.87 -3.54 -14.81
N GLY A 302 -16.09 -2.50 -15.17
CA GLY A 302 -16.63 -1.36 -15.91
C GLY A 302 -15.61 -0.31 -16.33
N ASN A 303 -14.33 -0.46 -16.05
CA ASN A 303 -13.29 0.50 -16.46
C ASN A 303 -12.91 0.27 -17.93
N THR A 304 -13.66 0.89 -18.84
CA THR A 304 -13.46 0.77 -20.30
C THR A 304 -12.69 1.95 -20.91
N ASP A 305 -12.78 3.12 -20.27
CA ASP A 305 -12.26 4.39 -20.81
C ASP A 305 -11.26 5.08 -19.87
N GLY A 306 -10.81 4.35 -18.86
CA GLY A 306 -9.89 4.83 -17.82
C GLY A 306 -10.59 5.33 -16.56
N THR A 307 -9.83 5.39 -15.46
CA THR A 307 -10.34 5.86 -14.16
C THR A 307 -10.87 7.29 -14.23
N GLY A 308 -11.86 7.61 -13.40
CA GLY A 308 -12.51 8.93 -13.39
C GLY A 308 -13.52 9.13 -14.50
N LYS A 309 -13.73 8.14 -15.35
CA LYS A 309 -14.77 8.12 -16.40
C LYS A 309 -15.98 7.33 -15.92
N PRO A 310 -17.18 7.55 -16.53
CA PRO A 310 -18.33 6.70 -16.27
C PRO A 310 -18.02 5.23 -16.58
N PRO A 311 -18.53 4.27 -15.79
CA PRO A 311 -18.32 2.87 -16.08
C PRO A 311 -18.99 2.45 -17.37
N GLY A 312 -18.25 1.67 -18.18
CA GLY A 312 -18.75 1.04 -19.40
C GLY A 312 -19.28 -0.37 -19.14
N VAL A 313 -19.61 -1.08 -20.22
CA VAL A 313 -20.09 -2.47 -20.18
C VAL A 313 -18.99 -3.40 -20.67
N ILE A 314 -18.60 -4.36 -19.82
CA ILE A 314 -17.65 -5.43 -20.17
C ILE A 314 -18.44 -6.74 -20.24
N ASP A 315 -18.41 -7.39 -21.41
CA ASP A 315 -19.19 -8.60 -21.69
C ASP A 315 -18.41 -9.89 -21.36
N THR A 316 -18.00 -10.01 -20.08
CA THR A 316 -17.42 -11.25 -19.56
C THR A 316 -18.20 -11.71 -18.31
N PRO A 317 -18.30 -13.02 -18.04
CA PRO A 317 -18.99 -13.53 -16.85
C PRO A 317 -18.47 -12.90 -15.54
N ILE A 318 -17.15 -12.77 -15.40
CA ILE A 318 -16.54 -12.21 -14.17
C ILE A 318 -16.83 -10.71 -13.99
N ALA A 319 -16.97 -9.96 -15.09
CA ALA A 319 -17.32 -8.55 -15.00
C ALA A 319 -18.80 -8.33 -14.67
N ARG A 320 -19.69 -9.13 -15.25
CA ARG A 320 -21.16 -8.94 -15.15
C ARG A 320 -21.77 -9.53 -13.89
N ASP A 321 -21.31 -10.71 -13.46
CA ASP A 321 -21.98 -11.48 -12.40
C ASP A 321 -21.16 -11.51 -11.10
N PRO A 322 -21.66 -10.88 -10.03
CA PRO A 322 -20.98 -10.93 -8.72
C PRO A 322 -20.84 -12.34 -8.17
N ARG A 323 -21.71 -13.32 -8.57
CA ARG A 323 -21.57 -14.72 -8.15
C ARG A 323 -20.30 -15.37 -8.68
N VAL A 324 -19.85 -14.98 -9.89
CA VAL A 324 -18.59 -15.48 -10.46
C VAL A 324 -17.40 -14.92 -9.68
N ARG A 325 -17.46 -13.66 -9.25
CA ARG A 325 -16.42 -13.06 -8.39
C ARG A 325 -16.45 -13.62 -6.97
N GLU A 326 -17.63 -13.90 -6.43
CA GLU A 326 -17.79 -14.62 -5.15
C GLU A 326 -17.19 -16.02 -5.22
N ALA A 327 -17.45 -16.76 -6.32
CA ALA A 327 -16.85 -18.07 -6.55
C ALA A 327 -15.31 -18.01 -6.53
N PHE A 328 -14.73 -16.98 -7.13
CA PHE A 328 -13.27 -16.75 -7.07
C PHE A 328 -12.80 -16.48 -5.63
N ALA A 329 -13.53 -15.67 -4.86
CA ALA A 329 -13.21 -15.37 -3.46
C ALA A 329 -13.24 -16.61 -2.56
N LEU A 330 -14.25 -17.50 -2.75
CA LEU A 330 -14.42 -18.76 -2.00
C LEU A 330 -13.36 -19.81 -2.37
N SER A 331 -12.72 -19.67 -3.53
CA SER A 331 -11.67 -20.57 -4.00
C SER A 331 -10.31 -20.31 -3.34
N ILE A 332 -10.15 -19.19 -2.62
CA ILE A 332 -8.88 -18.78 -2.02
C ILE A 332 -8.89 -18.99 -0.51
N ASP A 333 -8.02 -19.86 -0.03
CA ASP A 333 -7.68 -19.95 1.40
C ASP A 333 -6.65 -18.88 1.76
N ARG A 334 -7.12 -17.75 2.35
CA ARG A 334 -6.26 -16.62 2.70
C ARG A 334 -5.22 -16.96 3.75
N ALA A 335 -5.57 -17.80 4.73
CA ALA A 335 -4.66 -18.19 5.79
C ALA A 335 -3.55 -19.11 5.25
N ALA A 336 -3.92 -20.11 4.44
CA ALA A 336 -2.96 -20.98 3.78
C ALA A 336 -2.05 -20.20 2.81
N LEU A 337 -2.59 -19.22 2.10
CA LEU A 337 -1.84 -18.36 1.20
C LEU A 337 -0.80 -17.53 1.98
N VAL A 338 -1.20 -16.85 3.06
CA VAL A 338 -0.28 -16.06 3.90
C VAL A 338 0.81 -16.94 4.51
N ASN A 339 0.45 -18.14 4.98
CA ASN A 339 1.41 -19.08 5.55
C ASN A 339 2.41 -19.57 4.49
N SER A 340 1.94 -20.07 3.36
CA SER A 340 2.81 -20.71 2.36
C SER A 340 3.64 -19.72 1.56
N VAL A 341 3.10 -18.53 1.23
CA VAL A 341 3.78 -17.52 0.41
C VAL A 341 4.67 -16.61 1.24
N PHE A 342 4.25 -16.27 2.47
CA PHE A 342 4.89 -15.24 3.28
C PHE A 342 5.36 -15.72 4.66
N ASN A 343 5.46 -17.03 4.91
CA ASN A 343 5.94 -17.62 6.17
C ASN A 343 5.21 -17.02 7.41
N ASN A 344 3.93 -16.71 7.30
CA ASN A 344 3.13 -16.02 8.34
C ASN A 344 3.69 -14.65 8.77
N TRP A 345 4.48 -13.98 7.91
CA TRP A 345 4.94 -12.61 8.20
C TRP A 345 3.86 -11.57 7.97
N TYR A 346 2.90 -11.84 7.09
CA TYR A 346 1.81 -10.94 6.75
C TYR A 346 0.51 -11.36 7.42
N GLU A 347 -0.48 -10.49 7.43
CA GLU A 347 -1.79 -10.72 8.04
C GLU A 347 -2.86 -10.88 6.95
N THR A 348 -3.89 -11.69 7.20
CA THR A 348 -5.04 -11.76 6.29
C THR A 348 -5.79 -10.44 6.27
N ALA A 349 -6.33 -10.06 5.10
CA ALA A 349 -7.19 -8.89 4.95
C ALA A 349 -8.57 -9.28 4.42
N CYS A 350 -9.60 -8.67 5.01
CA CYS A 350 -11.00 -8.93 4.67
C CYS A 350 -11.71 -7.68 4.15
N SER A 351 -11.09 -6.50 4.33
CA SER A 351 -11.62 -5.20 3.90
C SER A 351 -10.50 -4.17 3.72
N PHE A 352 -10.88 -2.95 3.38
CA PHE A 352 -10.01 -1.78 3.33
C PHE A 352 -9.69 -1.19 4.73
N ILE A 353 -10.34 -1.69 5.79
CA ILE A 353 -10.11 -1.25 7.18
C ILE A 353 -9.02 -2.11 7.81
N ALA A 354 -8.00 -1.48 8.39
CA ALA A 354 -6.97 -2.20 9.12
C ALA A 354 -7.53 -2.79 10.44
N PRO A 355 -7.26 -4.05 10.75
CA PRO A 355 -7.66 -4.65 12.02
C PRO A 355 -7.13 -3.85 13.21
N GLY A 356 -7.93 -3.75 14.28
CA GLY A 356 -7.56 -3.02 15.48
C GLY A 356 -7.50 -1.50 15.34
N SER A 357 -7.81 -0.93 14.16
CA SER A 357 -7.97 0.52 14.04
C SER A 357 -9.23 0.99 14.77
N THR A 358 -9.31 2.29 15.09
CA THR A 358 -10.50 2.90 15.71
C THR A 358 -11.77 2.82 14.84
N TYR A 359 -11.62 2.45 13.56
CA TYR A 359 -12.70 2.26 12.60
C TYR A 359 -13.05 0.79 12.35
N SER A 360 -12.40 -0.12 13.06
CA SER A 360 -12.63 -1.57 12.91
C SER A 360 -14.02 -1.95 13.42
N SER A 361 -14.63 -2.94 12.79
CA SER A 361 -15.94 -3.47 13.15
C SER A 361 -15.99 -4.97 12.82
N PRO A 362 -16.91 -5.74 13.39
CA PRO A 362 -17.07 -7.16 13.04
C PRO A 362 -17.25 -7.38 11.52
N ALA A 363 -17.96 -6.50 10.83
CA ALA A 363 -18.15 -6.57 9.38
C ALA A 363 -16.83 -6.35 8.62
N SER A 364 -15.97 -5.43 9.08
CA SER A 364 -14.69 -5.16 8.42
C SER A 364 -13.63 -6.25 8.64
N GLU A 365 -13.79 -7.08 9.66
CA GLU A 365 -12.88 -8.19 9.99
C GLU A 365 -13.37 -9.55 9.51
N ALA A 366 -14.65 -9.66 9.11
CA ALA A 366 -15.22 -10.88 8.59
C ALA A 366 -14.64 -11.21 7.19
N CYS A 367 -13.91 -12.31 7.09
CA CYS A 367 -13.41 -12.80 5.81
C CYS A 367 -14.40 -13.76 5.14
N PRO A 368 -14.52 -13.75 3.79
CA PRO A 368 -15.18 -14.83 3.07
C PRO A 368 -14.52 -16.18 3.40
N PRO A 369 -15.31 -17.25 3.62
CA PRO A 369 -14.77 -18.58 3.90
C PRO A 369 -14.06 -19.17 2.69
N HIS A 370 -13.25 -20.19 2.91
CA HIS A 370 -12.72 -21.05 1.83
C HIS A 370 -13.70 -22.19 1.60
N ASP A 371 -14.40 -22.19 0.45
CA ASP A 371 -15.36 -23.22 0.05
C ASP A 371 -15.35 -23.42 -1.48
N PRO A 372 -14.39 -24.17 -2.01
CA PRO A 372 -14.28 -24.42 -3.45
C PRO A 372 -15.46 -25.25 -4.00
N ALA A 373 -16.17 -26.03 -3.16
CA ALA A 373 -17.35 -26.74 -3.60
C ALA A 373 -18.51 -25.77 -3.88
N ARG A 374 -18.74 -24.79 -3.00
CA ARG A 374 -19.71 -23.72 -3.22
C ARG A 374 -19.31 -22.84 -4.41
N ALA A 375 -18.02 -22.59 -4.61
CA ALA A 375 -17.51 -21.85 -5.77
C ALA A 375 -17.96 -22.50 -7.08
N LYS A 376 -17.78 -23.82 -7.26
CA LYS A 376 -18.25 -24.55 -8.45
C LYS A 376 -19.77 -24.47 -8.62
N GLN A 377 -20.53 -24.52 -7.53
CA GLN A 377 -21.99 -24.37 -7.59
C GLN A 377 -22.39 -22.99 -8.10
N LEU A 378 -21.74 -21.93 -7.61
CA LEU A 378 -21.98 -20.55 -8.06
C LEU A 378 -21.66 -20.37 -9.55
N LEU A 379 -20.58 -20.97 -10.06
CA LEU A 379 -20.26 -20.95 -11.49
C LEU A 379 -21.37 -21.66 -12.31
N ALA A 380 -21.85 -22.82 -11.84
CA ALA A 380 -22.95 -23.51 -12.49
C ALA A 380 -24.27 -22.73 -12.46
N GLU A 381 -24.61 -22.10 -11.31
CA GLU A 381 -25.78 -21.21 -11.14
C GLU A 381 -25.70 -19.97 -12.06
N ALA A 382 -24.48 -19.50 -12.33
CA ALA A 382 -24.21 -18.40 -13.24
C ALA A 382 -24.16 -18.84 -14.73
N GLY A 383 -24.27 -20.15 -15.01
CA GLY A 383 -24.18 -20.69 -16.37
C GLY A 383 -22.78 -20.63 -16.97
N VAL A 384 -21.75 -20.58 -16.13
CA VAL A 384 -20.34 -20.46 -16.54
C VAL A 384 -19.71 -21.85 -16.62
N PRO A 385 -19.12 -22.24 -17.78
CA PRO A 385 -18.47 -23.53 -17.91
C PRO A 385 -17.17 -23.59 -17.06
N VAL A 386 -16.84 -24.76 -16.54
CA VAL A 386 -15.61 -25.02 -15.79
C VAL A 386 -14.65 -25.89 -16.61
N PRO A 387 -13.33 -25.61 -16.61
CA PRO A 387 -12.70 -24.49 -15.92
C PRO A 387 -13.02 -23.14 -16.59
N TYR A 388 -13.31 -22.13 -15.79
CA TYR A 388 -13.45 -20.76 -16.29
C TYR A 388 -12.07 -20.10 -16.38
N ARG A 389 -11.70 -19.69 -17.58
CA ARG A 389 -10.37 -19.11 -17.85
C ARG A 389 -10.39 -17.61 -17.65
N ILE A 390 -9.39 -17.12 -16.93
CA ILE A 390 -9.15 -15.68 -16.68
C ILE A 390 -7.67 -15.33 -16.83
N THR A 391 -7.39 -14.07 -17.15
CA THR A 391 -6.04 -13.51 -17.18
C THR A 391 -5.78 -12.66 -15.96
N LEU A 392 -4.74 -13.00 -15.18
CA LEU A 392 -4.30 -12.28 -13.99
C LEU A 392 -3.04 -11.47 -14.31
N SER A 393 -3.19 -10.15 -14.41
CA SER A 393 -2.05 -9.22 -14.53
C SER A 393 -1.44 -8.99 -13.15
N THR A 394 -0.11 -9.05 -13.05
CA THR A 394 0.64 -8.88 -11.80
C THR A 394 2.00 -8.25 -12.06
N SER A 395 2.62 -7.69 -11.01
CA SER A 395 4.00 -7.20 -11.12
C SER A 395 4.97 -8.35 -11.40
N ASN A 396 6.01 -8.09 -12.19
CA ASN A 396 7.01 -9.09 -12.60
C ASN A 396 8.09 -9.38 -11.56
N ASN A 397 8.00 -8.80 -10.35
CA ASN A 397 8.93 -9.14 -9.27
C ASN A 397 8.65 -10.54 -8.68
N ALA A 398 9.66 -11.15 -8.07
CA ALA A 398 9.62 -12.54 -7.61
C ALA A 398 8.49 -12.82 -6.59
N ASP A 399 8.25 -11.90 -5.64
CA ASP A 399 7.23 -12.08 -4.60
C ASP A 399 5.80 -12.00 -5.18
N SER A 400 5.56 -11.06 -6.11
CA SER A 400 4.29 -10.95 -6.82
C SER A 400 4.01 -12.16 -7.69
N LEU A 401 5.03 -12.68 -8.39
CA LEU A 401 4.90 -13.90 -9.20
C LEU A 401 4.62 -15.13 -8.34
N ARG A 402 5.29 -15.26 -7.19
CA ARG A 402 5.03 -16.36 -6.24
C ARG A 402 3.59 -16.31 -5.72
N LEU A 403 3.09 -15.12 -5.39
CA LEU A 403 1.71 -14.92 -5.00
C LEU A 403 0.74 -15.30 -6.13
N ALA A 404 0.98 -14.82 -7.35
CA ALA A 404 0.13 -15.13 -8.50
C ALA A 404 0.07 -16.64 -8.78
N GLN A 405 1.20 -17.36 -8.65
CA GLN A 405 1.26 -18.81 -8.77
C GLN A 405 0.49 -19.53 -7.65
N ALA A 406 0.57 -19.02 -6.42
CA ALA A 406 -0.20 -19.55 -5.30
C ALA A 406 -1.71 -19.35 -5.50
N ILE A 407 -2.13 -18.18 -6.00
CA ILE A 407 -3.53 -17.92 -6.38
C ILE A 407 -3.95 -18.86 -7.51
N GLN A 408 -3.13 -18.98 -8.57
CA GLN A 408 -3.40 -19.88 -9.69
C GLN A 408 -3.66 -21.32 -9.21
N ALA A 409 -2.84 -21.82 -8.30
CA ALA A 409 -3.01 -23.16 -7.73
C ALA A 409 -4.27 -23.28 -6.85
N SER A 410 -4.53 -22.26 -6.02
CA SER A 410 -5.65 -22.26 -5.05
C SER A 410 -7.01 -22.32 -5.74
N VAL A 411 -7.18 -21.64 -6.87
CA VAL A 411 -8.50 -21.48 -7.50
C VAL A 411 -8.90 -22.65 -8.42
N VAL A 412 -8.01 -23.61 -8.66
CA VAL A 412 -8.29 -24.80 -9.50
C VAL A 412 -9.46 -25.60 -8.96
N ASP A 413 -9.48 -25.86 -7.65
CA ASP A 413 -10.53 -26.62 -6.99
C ASP A 413 -11.87 -25.88 -6.97
N GLY A 414 -11.86 -24.54 -7.15
CA GLY A 414 -13.04 -23.72 -7.34
C GLY A 414 -13.56 -23.65 -8.77
N GLY A 415 -12.86 -24.27 -9.73
CA GLY A 415 -13.26 -24.34 -11.14
C GLY A 415 -12.69 -23.25 -12.03
N PHE A 416 -11.58 -22.59 -11.62
CA PHE A 416 -10.90 -21.57 -12.42
C PHE A 416 -9.58 -22.06 -12.99
N GLU A 417 -9.21 -21.51 -14.16
CA GLU A 417 -7.90 -21.64 -14.80
C GLU A 417 -7.33 -20.25 -15.02
N VAL A 418 -6.21 -19.94 -14.35
CA VAL A 418 -5.59 -18.59 -14.37
C VAL A 418 -4.39 -18.59 -15.29
N ALA A 419 -4.37 -17.67 -16.27
CA ALA A 419 -3.19 -17.30 -17.05
C ALA A 419 -2.50 -16.11 -16.39
N ILE A 420 -1.25 -16.25 -15.96
CA ILE A 420 -0.49 -15.17 -15.31
C ILE A 420 0.16 -14.32 -16.38
N GLN A 421 -0.06 -12.99 -16.31
CA GLN A 421 0.56 -11.98 -17.17
C GLN A 421 1.47 -11.06 -16.34
N PRO A 422 2.78 -11.30 -16.34
CA PRO A 422 3.73 -10.43 -15.66
C PRO A 422 3.90 -9.09 -16.38
N VAL A 423 3.86 -7.99 -15.62
CA VAL A 423 4.05 -6.61 -16.13
C VAL A 423 5.00 -5.87 -15.21
N GLU A 424 5.87 -5.02 -15.75
CA GLU A 424 6.71 -4.14 -14.94
C GLU A 424 5.84 -3.21 -14.09
N TYR A 425 6.28 -2.90 -12.84
CA TYR A 425 5.44 -2.25 -11.84
C TYR A 425 4.87 -0.89 -12.27
N SER A 426 5.72 0.01 -12.82
CA SER A 426 5.24 1.33 -13.25
C SER A 426 4.28 1.24 -14.44
N THR A 427 4.55 0.32 -15.36
CA THR A 427 3.66 -0.01 -16.47
C THR A 427 2.33 -0.60 -15.97
N LEU A 428 2.37 -1.46 -14.94
CA LEU A 428 1.16 -2.04 -14.35
C LEU A 428 0.25 -0.96 -13.73
N LEU A 429 0.83 0.11 -13.15
CA LEU A 429 0.06 1.26 -12.67
C LEU A 429 -0.68 1.99 -13.80
N ASP A 430 -0.10 2.06 -15.00
CA ASP A 430 -0.78 2.63 -16.16
C ASP A 430 -1.82 1.68 -16.76
N VAL A 431 -1.54 0.38 -16.81
CA VAL A 431 -2.48 -0.66 -17.23
C VAL A 431 -3.76 -0.60 -16.39
N GLN A 432 -3.63 -0.55 -15.05
CA GLN A 432 -4.81 -0.47 -14.17
C GLN A 432 -5.62 0.82 -14.37
N LYS A 433 -4.94 1.96 -14.60
CA LYS A 433 -5.61 3.25 -14.83
C LYS A 433 -6.44 3.24 -16.11
N ARG A 434 -5.89 2.67 -17.18
CA ARG A 434 -6.60 2.56 -18.47
C ARG A 434 -7.69 1.50 -18.51
N GLY A 435 -7.68 0.53 -17.58
CA GLY A 435 -8.59 -0.61 -17.60
C GLY A 435 -8.17 -1.73 -18.56
N ASP A 436 -6.89 -1.78 -18.97
CA ASP A 436 -6.35 -2.77 -19.90
C ASP A 436 -6.06 -4.12 -19.20
N PHE A 437 -6.97 -4.63 -18.40
CA PHE A 437 -6.84 -5.89 -17.67
C PHE A 437 -8.22 -6.55 -17.48
N GLU A 438 -8.23 -7.84 -17.25
CA GLU A 438 -9.42 -8.59 -16.82
C GLU A 438 -9.43 -8.73 -15.28
N VAL A 439 -8.36 -9.28 -14.73
CA VAL A 439 -8.13 -9.43 -13.29
C VAL A 439 -6.72 -8.93 -12.98
N LEU A 440 -6.58 -8.16 -11.92
CA LEU A 440 -5.30 -7.54 -11.56
C LEU A 440 -4.96 -7.82 -10.10
N GLN A 441 -3.75 -8.31 -9.86
CA GLN A 441 -3.19 -8.49 -8.53
C GLN A 441 -2.30 -7.30 -8.20
N LEU A 442 -2.80 -6.43 -7.35
CA LEU A 442 -2.09 -5.29 -6.79
C LEU A 442 -2.81 -4.84 -5.51
N GLY A 443 -2.21 -3.93 -4.76
CA GLY A 443 -2.79 -3.41 -3.54
C GLY A 443 -2.67 -1.91 -3.41
N TRP A 444 -2.87 -1.46 -2.20
CA TRP A 444 -2.80 -0.08 -1.77
C TRP A 444 -1.94 0.04 -0.52
N SER A 445 -1.03 1.00 -0.47
CA SER A 445 -0.12 1.21 0.66
C SER A 445 -0.80 1.76 1.93
N GLY A 446 -2.05 2.21 1.79
CA GLY A 446 -2.87 2.67 2.92
C GLY A 446 -2.74 4.14 3.26
N ARG A 447 -3.76 4.60 3.98
CA ARG A 447 -3.86 5.91 4.61
C ARG A 447 -4.38 5.73 6.04
N VAL A 448 -3.99 6.62 6.92
CA VAL A 448 -4.42 6.60 8.33
C VAL A 448 -5.94 6.70 8.47
N ASP A 449 -6.60 7.51 7.63
CA ASP A 449 -8.05 7.57 7.58
C ASP A 449 -8.60 6.58 6.55
N PRO A 450 -9.56 5.71 6.91
CA PRO A 450 -10.15 4.73 6.00
C PRO A 450 -10.79 5.33 4.74
N HIS A 451 -11.23 6.59 4.79
CA HIS A 451 -11.77 7.27 3.62
C HIS A 451 -10.76 7.28 2.47
N GLY A 452 -9.48 7.50 2.77
CA GLY A 452 -8.38 7.42 1.80
C GLY A 452 -8.08 6.02 1.27
N ASN A 453 -8.61 4.97 1.94
CA ASN A 453 -8.48 3.57 1.53
C ASN A 453 -9.71 3.07 0.75
N ALA A 454 -10.81 3.80 0.78
CA ALA A 454 -12.09 3.38 0.21
C ALA A 454 -12.60 4.32 -0.88
N SER A 455 -12.69 5.63 -0.61
CA SER A 455 -13.47 6.56 -1.44
C SER A 455 -12.98 6.62 -2.88
N SER A 456 -11.69 6.82 -3.11
CA SER A 456 -11.16 6.92 -4.48
C SER A 456 -11.22 5.60 -5.27
N PHE A 457 -11.37 4.44 -4.58
CA PHE A 457 -11.40 3.11 -5.18
C PHE A 457 -12.82 2.59 -5.44
N LEU A 458 -13.77 2.97 -4.58
CA LEU A 458 -15.11 2.38 -4.55
C LEU A 458 -16.21 3.35 -4.97
N SER A 459 -15.98 4.68 -4.91
CA SER A 459 -16.95 5.66 -5.41
C SER A 459 -17.02 5.64 -6.93
N THR A 460 -18.22 5.79 -7.45
CA THR A 460 -18.46 5.93 -8.89
C THR A 460 -17.63 7.07 -9.47
N GLY A 461 -16.80 6.78 -10.48
CA GLY A 461 -15.88 7.75 -11.08
C GLY A 461 -14.71 8.17 -10.20
N GLY A 462 -14.39 7.42 -9.16
CA GLY A 462 -13.24 7.66 -8.32
C GLY A 462 -11.91 7.59 -9.08
N ALA A 463 -10.92 8.41 -8.70
CA ALA A 463 -9.65 8.53 -9.42
C ALA A 463 -8.81 7.24 -9.40
N ASN A 464 -9.01 6.38 -8.42
CA ASN A 464 -8.38 5.06 -8.28
C ASN A 464 -9.41 3.93 -8.40
N ASN A 465 -10.59 4.20 -8.94
CA ASN A 465 -11.58 3.16 -9.19
C ASN A 465 -11.20 2.34 -10.42
N TYR A 466 -10.14 1.54 -10.26
CA TYR A 466 -9.57 0.71 -11.32
C TYR A 466 -10.54 -0.36 -11.81
N SER A 467 -11.44 -0.81 -10.94
CA SER A 467 -12.47 -1.80 -11.31
C SER A 467 -13.58 -1.22 -12.20
N GLY A 468 -13.79 0.10 -12.19
CA GLY A 468 -14.97 0.72 -12.78
C GLY A 468 -16.26 0.40 -12.02
N TYR A 469 -16.15 0.07 -10.73
CA TYR A 469 -17.31 -0.24 -9.88
C TYR A 469 -18.22 0.97 -9.69
N SER A 470 -19.53 0.73 -9.67
CA SER A 470 -20.55 1.76 -9.45
C SER A 470 -21.69 1.18 -8.63
N ASN A 471 -21.89 1.75 -7.44
CA ASN A 471 -23.00 1.39 -6.57
C ASN A 471 -23.49 2.65 -5.82
N PRO A 472 -24.71 3.17 -6.10
CA PRO A 472 -25.22 4.39 -5.48
C PRO A 472 -25.35 4.33 -3.94
N GLU A 473 -25.56 3.13 -3.37
CA GLU A 473 -25.60 2.94 -1.93
C GLU A 473 -24.22 3.12 -1.30
N VAL A 474 -23.17 2.53 -1.93
CA VAL A 474 -21.78 2.72 -1.52
C VAL A 474 -21.38 4.19 -1.62
N ASP A 475 -21.71 4.87 -2.72
CA ASP A 475 -21.46 6.30 -2.89
C ASP A 475 -22.09 7.14 -1.77
N THR A 476 -23.34 6.80 -1.39
CA THR A 476 -24.07 7.47 -0.32
C THR A 476 -23.40 7.24 1.04
N LEU A 477 -23.08 5.99 1.37
CA LEU A 477 -22.44 5.62 2.64
C LEU A 477 -21.05 6.24 2.79
N LEU A 478 -20.23 6.23 1.75
CA LEU A 478 -18.92 6.88 1.75
C LEU A 478 -19.02 8.39 1.94
N LYS A 479 -19.98 9.03 1.29
CA LYS A 479 -20.27 10.44 1.50
C LYS A 479 -20.70 10.75 2.93
N GLN A 480 -21.61 9.96 3.51
CA GLN A 480 -22.04 10.11 4.89
C GLN A 480 -20.88 9.91 5.87
N ALA A 481 -20.02 8.90 5.65
CA ALA A 481 -18.84 8.66 6.46
C ALA A 481 -17.83 9.83 6.41
N ALA A 482 -17.69 10.48 5.25
CA ALA A 482 -16.85 11.67 5.13
C ALA A 482 -17.41 12.90 5.84
N GLN A 483 -18.72 12.98 6.00
CA GLN A 483 -19.42 14.11 6.65
C GLN A 483 -19.51 13.96 8.17
N ALA A 484 -19.44 12.74 8.68
CA ALA A 484 -19.55 12.47 10.11
C ALA A 484 -18.22 12.79 10.82
N GLU A 485 -18.31 13.50 11.96
CA GLU A 485 -17.16 13.78 12.83
C GLU A 485 -16.91 12.64 13.83
N ASP A 486 -17.98 11.97 14.25
CA ASP A 486 -17.90 10.90 15.22
C ASP A 486 -17.33 9.60 14.65
N VAL A 487 -16.26 9.09 15.30
CA VAL A 487 -15.52 7.91 14.86
C VAL A 487 -16.38 6.65 14.84
N ALA A 488 -17.27 6.46 15.84
CA ALA A 488 -18.12 5.29 15.92
C ALA A 488 -19.15 5.27 14.78
N THR A 489 -19.76 6.42 14.48
CA THR A 489 -20.65 6.59 13.32
C THR A 489 -19.94 6.28 12.01
N ARG A 490 -18.71 6.76 11.86
CA ARG A 490 -17.89 6.48 10.66
C ARG A 490 -17.57 4.98 10.55
N ALA A 491 -17.20 4.34 11.66
CA ALA A 491 -16.92 2.90 11.70
C ALA A 491 -18.13 2.05 11.28
N GLU A 492 -19.34 2.41 11.75
CA GLU A 492 -20.59 1.75 11.34
C GLU A 492 -20.84 1.90 9.83
N LEU A 493 -20.70 3.11 9.30
CA LEU A 493 -20.90 3.39 7.87
C LEU A 493 -19.90 2.63 6.99
N TYR A 494 -18.62 2.59 7.39
CA TYR A 494 -17.61 1.78 6.68
C TYR A 494 -17.87 0.28 6.79
N GLY A 495 -18.42 -0.20 7.91
CA GLY A 495 -18.88 -1.58 8.07
C GLY A 495 -19.92 -1.94 7.01
N LYS A 496 -20.95 -1.09 6.82
CA LYS A 496 -21.97 -1.27 5.77
C LYS A 496 -21.38 -1.25 4.37
N VAL A 497 -20.42 -0.36 4.10
CA VAL A 497 -19.69 -0.36 2.81
C VAL A 497 -18.98 -1.69 2.61
N THR A 498 -18.31 -2.21 3.65
CA THR A 498 -17.61 -3.49 3.57
C THR A 498 -18.54 -4.65 3.20
N GLU A 499 -19.71 -4.75 3.83
CA GLU A 499 -20.70 -5.79 3.54
C GLU A 499 -21.15 -5.77 2.08
N ILE A 500 -21.44 -4.56 1.54
CA ILE A 500 -21.83 -4.40 0.13
C ILE A 500 -20.67 -4.78 -0.80
N VAL A 501 -19.46 -4.31 -0.52
CA VAL A 501 -18.27 -4.58 -1.34
C VAL A 501 -17.91 -6.07 -1.33
N GLN A 502 -18.05 -6.75 -0.20
CA GLN A 502 -17.85 -8.20 -0.11
C GLN A 502 -18.90 -9.00 -0.90
N ARG A 503 -20.16 -8.53 -0.95
CA ARG A 503 -21.22 -9.12 -1.76
C ARG A 503 -20.97 -8.90 -3.26
N ASP A 504 -20.61 -7.68 -3.67
CA ASP A 504 -20.43 -7.30 -5.07
C ASP A 504 -19.05 -7.70 -5.62
N ASN A 505 -18.06 -7.88 -4.74
CA ASN A 505 -16.69 -8.32 -5.00
C ASN A 505 -15.96 -7.59 -6.15
N PRO A 506 -15.96 -6.25 -6.24
CA PRO A 506 -15.14 -5.55 -7.24
C PRO A 506 -13.64 -5.63 -6.90
N ILE A 507 -13.34 -5.68 -5.60
CA ILE A 507 -12.01 -5.85 -5.02
C ILE A 507 -12.09 -6.95 -3.97
N GLN A 508 -11.21 -7.95 -4.06
CA GLN A 508 -11.03 -8.96 -3.04
C GLN A 508 -9.76 -8.67 -2.24
N TYR A 509 -9.93 -8.41 -0.97
CA TYR A 509 -8.83 -8.20 -0.03
C TYR A 509 -8.26 -9.55 0.36
N LEU A 510 -6.94 -9.73 0.26
CA LEU A 510 -6.28 -10.99 0.54
C LEU A 510 -5.41 -10.92 1.79
N TYR A 511 -4.51 -9.95 1.85
CA TYR A 511 -3.60 -9.80 2.98
C TYR A 511 -3.13 -8.34 3.16
N ARG A 512 -2.55 -8.08 4.33
CA ARG A 512 -1.83 -6.85 4.64
C ARG A 512 -0.35 -7.13 4.70
N VAL A 513 0.40 -6.30 4.00
CA VAL A 513 1.86 -6.35 4.05
C VAL A 513 2.30 -5.89 5.44
N ARG A 514 3.23 -6.61 6.04
CA ARG A 514 4.05 -6.05 7.09
C ARG A 514 5.27 -5.41 6.42
N SER A 515 5.44 -4.10 6.59
CA SER A 515 6.62 -3.41 6.05
C SER A 515 7.87 -3.92 6.74
N ILE A 516 8.82 -4.44 5.98
CA ILE A 516 10.09 -4.96 6.48
C ILE A 516 11.22 -4.17 5.82
N THR A 517 11.88 -3.34 6.60
CA THR A 517 13.00 -2.50 6.17
C THR A 517 14.26 -2.93 6.89
N GLY A 518 15.29 -3.27 6.12
CA GLY A 518 16.61 -3.56 6.67
C GLY A 518 17.48 -2.31 6.72
N TYR A 519 18.37 -2.24 7.70
CA TYR A 519 19.37 -1.19 7.82
C TYR A 519 20.69 -1.74 8.34
N THR A 520 21.82 -1.09 8.02
CA THR A 520 23.13 -1.41 8.58
C THR A 520 23.29 -0.80 9.96
N ASP A 521 24.01 -1.45 10.87
CA ASP A 521 24.10 -1.06 12.29
C ASP A 521 24.90 0.22 12.54
N ASP A 522 25.63 0.72 11.53
CA ASP A 522 26.29 2.02 11.52
C ASP A 522 25.36 3.20 11.16
N VAL A 523 24.06 2.93 10.89
CA VAL A 523 23.05 3.95 10.59
C VAL A 523 21.98 3.99 11.68
N ALA A 524 21.55 5.20 12.06
CA ALA A 524 20.41 5.45 12.94
C ALA A 524 19.52 6.56 12.40
N GLY A 525 18.41 6.84 13.07
CA GLY A 525 17.44 7.87 12.63
C GLY A 525 16.56 7.42 11.45
N VAL A 526 16.62 6.15 11.06
CA VAL A 526 15.71 5.55 10.07
C VAL A 526 14.40 5.18 10.77
N ALA A 527 13.28 5.49 10.15
CA ALA A 527 11.96 5.11 10.67
C ALA A 527 11.04 4.60 9.57
N THR A 528 10.08 3.75 9.93
CA THR A 528 8.96 3.31 9.08
C THR A 528 7.71 3.22 9.94
N TYR A 529 6.55 3.61 9.38
CA TYR A 529 5.28 3.60 10.09
C TYR A 529 4.25 2.80 9.29
N ASP A 530 3.04 2.66 9.82
CA ASP A 530 1.96 1.85 9.20
C ASP A 530 1.46 2.39 7.86
N ASP A 531 1.89 3.59 7.46
CA ASP A 531 1.69 4.12 6.11
C ASP A 531 2.65 3.51 5.06
N GLY A 532 3.58 2.67 5.51
CA GLY A 532 4.56 1.96 4.69
C GLY A 532 5.70 2.83 4.16
N VAL A 533 5.85 4.08 4.63
CA VAL A 533 6.90 5.00 4.16
C VAL A 533 8.15 4.89 5.01
N VAL A 534 9.29 4.61 4.38
CA VAL A 534 10.61 4.72 5.02
C VAL A 534 11.02 6.19 5.08
N ARG A 535 11.34 6.64 6.28
CA ARG A 535 11.72 8.03 6.59
C ARG A 535 13.21 8.13 6.84
N LEU A 536 13.90 8.95 6.06
CA LEU A 536 15.35 9.15 6.12
C LEU A 536 15.75 10.59 6.49
N SER A 537 14.79 11.47 6.76
CA SER A 537 15.04 12.89 7.04
C SER A 537 15.98 13.12 8.23
N ARG A 538 15.99 12.21 9.20
CA ARG A 538 16.86 12.24 10.39
C ARG A 538 17.91 11.13 10.41
N ALA A 539 18.08 10.42 9.29
CA ALA A 539 19.08 9.36 9.21
C ALA A 539 20.51 9.94 9.35
N ALA A 540 21.35 9.20 10.02
CA ALA A 540 22.73 9.57 10.29
C ALA A 540 23.63 8.34 10.35
N PHE A 541 24.86 8.47 9.91
CA PHE A 541 25.93 7.52 10.27
C PHE A 541 26.35 7.74 11.74
N LEU A 542 26.80 6.67 12.40
CA LEU A 542 27.22 6.66 13.78
C LEU A 542 28.74 6.69 13.94
#